data_819c025415a990bf9688ceca1f8b8510
#
_entry.id   819c025415a990bf9688ceca1f8b8510
#
_cell.length_a   1.000
_cell.length_b   1.000
_cell.length_c   1.000
_cell.angle_alpha   90.00
_cell.angle_beta   90.00
_cell.angle_gamma   90.00
#
_symmetry.space_group_name_H-M   'P 1'
#
loop_
_entity.id
_entity.type
_entity.pdbx_description
1 polymer ?
#
loop_
_entity_poly.entity_id
_entity_poly.type
_entity_poly.pdbx_seq_one_letter_code
_entity_poly.pdbx_strand_id
1 'polypeptide(L)'
;MPWLNTSKELKTKPAQNALKDLRGFGIIPDVVVVRTEEPAPRSICEKIAAFSGIASDAVLNLPDINSVYDVPKNVLKSGVLSILNKFVHDDSEPDMSKWEEFSRLRAEKFPKTVRVGLVAKYVGNEDTYICVTEALKAAAAWNEVGLEIVWINAEEAKDFSGVDGIVVPGGFGYRGVEGKIAAAEYCLSRDVPYLGLCLGMQTAVIAAARKGGVADANSEEFREEAGKISPVIYLMPGQKGKESTGGTMRLGDYPAKLEKKSVTAKIYNKTEIVERHRHRYEVNQKYLPEIRKGGLEVSGWSPDGKLVEFVEAPGHRFFQATQAHPEFKSRPLKVHPLFMEFIRVLKRGK
;
A
#
# COMPACT_ATOMS: atom_id res chain seq x y z
N MET A 1 -14.87 -2.40 25.62
CA MET A 1 -15.88 -2.89 26.59
C MET A 1 -17.13 -3.28 25.82
N PRO A 2 -17.67 -4.49 26.04
CA PRO A 2 -18.86 -4.94 25.31
C PRO A 2 -20.12 -4.26 25.86
N TRP A 3 -21.04 -3.94 24.95
CA TRP A 3 -22.40 -3.54 25.24
C TRP A 3 -23.28 -4.78 25.35
N LEU A 4 -24.05 -4.92 26.40
CA LEU A 4 -25.02 -6.00 26.54
C LEU A 4 -26.44 -5.52 26.23
N ASN A 5 -26.96 -5.98 25.09
CA ASN A 5 -28.34 -5.63 24.66
C ASN A 5 -29.43 -6.02 25.64
N THR A 6 -29.24 -7.10 26.42
CA THR A 6 -30.19 -7.60 27.40
C THR A 6 -30.32 -6.71 28.63
N SER A 7 -29.20 -6.17 29.13
CA SER A 7 -29.18 -5.28 30.30
C SER A 7 -29.05 -3.81 29.96
N LYS A 8 -28.88 -3.48 28.65
CA LYS A 8 -28.69 -2.10 28.13
C LYS A 8 -27.57 -1.35 28.87
N GLU A 9 -26.44 -1.99 29.07
CA GLU A 9 -25.31 -1.42 29.81
C GLU A 9 -23.95 -1.87 29.25
N LEU A 10 -22.94 -1.03 29.46
CA LEU A 10 -21.52 -1.37 29.21
C LEU A 10 -20.99 -2.23 30.35
N LYS A 11 -20.40 -3.37 30.04
CA LYS A 11 -19.77 -4.25 31.02
C LYS A 11 -18.32 -3.89 31.28
N THR A 12 -18.05 -3.42 32.49
CA THR A 12 -16.70 -3.06 32.93
C THR A 12 -15.87 -4.26 33.41
N LYS A 13 -16.49 -5.40 33.70
CA LYS A 13 -15.80 -6.57 34.28
C LYS A 13 -14.63 -7.07 33.46
N PRO A 14 -14.70 -7.18 32.09
CA PRO A 14 -13.54 -7.57 31.27
C PRO A 14 -12.36 -6.61 31.43
N ALA A 15 -12.59 -5.31 31.43
CA ALA A 15 -11.54 -4.31 31.65
C ALA A 15 -10.94 -4.40 33.06
N GLN A 16 -11.78 -4.59 34.09
CA GLN A 16 -11.30 -4.80 35.45
C GLN A 16 -10.44 -6.06 35.60
N ASN A 17 -10.82 -7.16 34.95
CA ASN A 17 -10.04 -8.39 34.97
C ASN A 17 -8.66 -8.19 34.28
N ALA A 18 -8.65 -7.58 33.10
CA ALA A 18 -7.41 -7.27 32.38
C ALA A 18 -6.46 -6.39 33.21
N LEU A 19 -7.00 -5.39 33.93
CA LEU A 19 -6.22 -4.52 34.82
C LEU A 19 -5.71 -5.26 36.06
N LYS A 20 -6.50 -6.20 36.58
CA LYS A 20 -6.07 -7.07 37.70
C LYS A 20 -4.91 -7.96 37.26
N ASP A 21 -5.04 -8.58 36.09
CA ASP A 21 -4.00 -9.47 35.55
C ASP A 21 -2.71 -8.69 35.28
N LEU A 22 -2.81 -7.49 34.69
CA LEU A 22 -1.67 -6.60 34.44
C LEU A 22 -0.93 -6.26 35.73
N ARG A 23 -1.65 -5.96 36.81
CA ARG A 23 -1.08 -5.74 38.15
C ARG A 23 -0.40 -6.98 38.72
N GLY A 24 -0.96 -8.19 38.42
CA GLY A 24 -0.34 -9.45 38.79
C GLY A 24 1.06 -9.63 38.20
N PHE A 25 1.34 -8.98 37.06
CA PHE A 25 2.66 -8.91 36.45
C PHE A 25 3.53 -7.75 36.99
N GLY A 26 3.06 -6.99 37.99
CA GLY A 26 3.78 -5.85 38.56
C GLY A 26 3.69 -4.57 37.69
N ILE A 27 2.81 -4.51 36.73
CA ILE A 27 2.64 -3.34 35.85
C ILE A 27 1.41 -2.52 36.31
N ILE A 28 1.63 -1.25 36.58
CA ILE A 28 0.58 -0.27 36.86
C ILE A 28 0.48 0.69 35.67
N PRO A 29 -0.65 0.76 34.97
CA PRO A 29 -0.76 1.66 33.83
C PRO A 29 -0.92 3.10 34.29
N ASP A 30 -0.32 4.05 33.57
CA ASP A 30 -0.50 5.49 33.78
C ASP A 30 -1.81 5.97 33.09
N VAL A 31 -2.19 5.33 31.99
CA VAL A 31 -3.38 5.64 31.20
C VAL A 31 -4.09 4.36 30.81
N VAL A 32 -5.40 4.38 30.87
CA VAL A 32 -6.26 3.29 30.37
C VAL A 32 -7.14 3.85 29.24
N VAL A 33 -7.00 3.25 28.06
CA VAL A 33 -7.86 3.59 26.91
C VAL A 33 -8.96 2.54 26.79
N VAL A 34 -10.19 2.97 26.88
CA VAL A 34 -11.37 2.11 26.80
C VAL A 34 -12.05 2.28 25.45
N ARG A 35 -12.11 1.21 24.68
CA ARG A 35 -12.87 1.15 23.44
C ARG A 35 -14.30 0.70 23.69
N THR A 36 -15.26 1.37 23.04
CA THR A 36 -16.70 1.12 23.16
C THR A 36 -17.37 1.35 21.81
N GLU A 37 -18.50 0.70 21.56
CA GLU A 37 -19.31 0.98 20.36
C GLU A 37 -19.88 2.39 20.40
N GLU A 38 -20.40 2.79 21.56
CA GLU A 38 -20.97 4.13 21.81
C GLU A 38 -20.17 4.86 22.91
N PRO A 39 -20.24 6.21 23.00
CA PRO A 39 -19.59 6.95 24.07
C PRO A 39 -19.97 6.43 25.46
N ALA A 40 -18.98 6.06 26.27
CA ALA A 40 -19.22 5.59 27.63
C ALA A 40 -19.60 6.76 28.56
N PRO A 41 -20.61 6.60 29.42
CA PRO A 41 -20.87 7.56 30.49
C PRO A 41 -19.65 7.76 31.41
N ARG A 42 -19.45 8.99 31.89
CA ARG A 42 -18.32 9.34 32.76
C ARG A 42 -18.21 8.43 33.99
N SER A 43 -19.33 8.02 34.56
CA SER A 43 -19.41 7.10 35.72
C SER A 43 -18.75 5.74 35.45
N ILE A 44 -18.72 5.28 34.18
CA ILE A 44 -18.04 4.04 33.78
C ILE A 44 -16.53 4.23 33.81
N CYS A 45 -16.02 5.36 33.32
CA CYS A 45 -14.61 5.70 33.38
C CYS A 45 -14.14 5.86 34.83
N GLU A 46 -14.93 6.56 35.67
CA GLU A 46 -14.67 6.72 37.10
C GLU A 46 -14.63 5.37 37.85
N LYS A 47 -15.52 4.45 37.50
CA LYS A 47 -15.52 3.07 38.05
C LYS A 47 -14.27 2.29 37.69
N ILE A 48 -13.79 2.42 36.44
CA ILE A 48 -12.54 1.79 36.01
C ILE A 48 -11.35 2.44 36.71
N ALA A 49 -11.31 3.77 36.80
CA ALA A 49 -10.28 4.53 37.51
C ALA A 49 -10.15 4.08 38.97
N ALA A 50 -11.26 4.05 39.69
CA ALA A 50 -11.30 3.60 41.08
C ALA A 50 -10.79 2.16 41.26
N PHE A 51 -11.17 1.26 40.36
CA PHE A 51 -10.70 -0.13 40.37
C PHE A 51 -9.20 -0.25 40.04
N SER A 52 -8.71 0.55 39.12
CA SER A 52 -7.30 0.55 38.69
C SER A 52 -6.39 1.37 39.61
N GLY A 53 -6.92 2.21 40.48
CA GLY A 53 -6.15 3.11 41.35
C GLY A 53 -5.38 4.18 40.57
N ILE A 54 -5.90 4.58 39.42
CA ILE A 54 -5.39 5.68 38.61
C ILE A 54 -6.35 6.88 38.66
N ALA A 55 -5.88 8.05 38.23
CA ALA A 55 -6.73 9.24 38.17
C ALA A 55 -7.89 9.07 37.18
N SER A 56 -9.06 9.65 37.47
CA SER A 56 -10.24 9.49 36.62
C SER A 56 -10.09 10.13 35.24
N ASP A 57 -9.26 11.17 35.13
CA ASP A 57 -8.88 11.82 33.88
C ASP A 57 -7.90 10.97 33.03
N ALA A 58 -7.27 9.98 33.64
CA ALA A 58 -6.40 9.02 32.96
C ALA A 58 -7.15 7.81 32.37
N VAL A 59 -8.46 7.73 32.49
CA VAL A 59 -9.30 6.77 31.79
C VAL A 59 -9.96 7.45 30.59
N LEU A 60 -9.42 7.20 29.40
CA LEU A 60 -9.86 7.79 28.14
C LEU A 60 -10.90 6.89 27.47
N ASN A 61 -12.04 7.42 27.07
CA ASN A 61 -13.01 6.70 26.25
C ASN A 61 -12.83 7.06 24.77
N LEU A 62 -12.59 6.04 23.94
CA LEU A 62 -12.54 6.14 22.50
C LEU A 62 -13.65 5.28 21.90
N PRO A 63 -14.82 5.85 21.60
CA PRO A 63 -15.91 5.14 20.93
C PRO A 63 -15.54 4.80 19.48
N ASP A 64 -16.25 3.83 18.92
CA ASP A 64 -16.09 3.48 17.50
C ASP A 64 -16.51 4.65 16.61
N ILE A 65 -15.85 4.77 15.48
CA ILE A 65 -16.02 5.87 14.53
C ILE A 65 -16.02 5.35 13.11
N ASN A 66 -16.65 6.09 12.21
CA ASN A 66 -16.84 5.66 10.81
C ASN A 66 -15.55 5.61 9.99
N SER A 67 -14.51 6.33 10.40
CA SER A 67 -13.24 6.40 9.69
C SER A 67 -12.06 6.32 10.66
N VAL A 68 -11.11 5.43 10.37
CA VAL A 68 -9.85 5.35 11.12
C VAL A 68 -9.05 6.66 11.07
N TYR A 69 -9.33 7.53 10.10
CA TYR A 69 -8.69 8.83 9.97
C TYR A 69 -9.25 9.89 10.93
N ASP A 70 -10.38 9.60 11.60
CA ASP A 70 -10.91 10.45 12.68
C ASP A 70 -10.34 10.06 14.06
N VAL A 71 -9.64 8.91 14.18
CA VAL A 71 -9.03 8.45 15.43
C VAL A 71 -8.11 9.50 16.06
N PRO A 72 -7.15 10.14 15.33
CA PRO A 72 -6.27 11.15 15.94
C PRO A 72 -7.03 12.31 16.55
N LYS A 73 -8.09 12.80 15.88
CA LYS A 73 -8.97 13.87 16.39
C LYS A 73 -9.69 13.45 17.68
N ASN A 74 -10.21 12.21 17.72
CA ASN A 74 -10.88 11.68 18.89
C ASN A 74 -9.91 11.46 20.06
N VAL A 75 -8.70 11.01 19.79
CA VAL A 75 -7.63 10.88 20.78
C VAL A 75 -7.31 12.25 21.39
N LEU A 76 -7.14 13.29 20.58
CA LEU A 76 -6.90 14.64 21.09
C LEU A 76 -8.08 15.15 21.95
N LYS A 77 -9.31 14.97 21.48
CA LYS A 77 -10.52 15.37 22.22
C LYS A 77 -10.70 14.61 23.53
N SER A 78 -10.10 13.42 23.69
CA SER A 78 -10.19 12.63 24.93
C SER A 78 -9.39 13.23 26.09
N GLY A 79 -8.58 14.28 25.87
CA GLY A 79 -7.74 14.89 26.88
C GLY A 79 -6.36 14.24 27.06
N VAL A 80 -5.96 13.35 26.12
CA VAL A 80 -4.67 12.65 26.19
C VAL A 80 -3.47 13.59 26.31
N LEU A 81 -3.52 14.78 25.66
CA LEU A 81 -2.40 15.74 25.70
C LEU A 81 -2.10 16.21 27.13
N SER A 82 -3.13 16.54 27.91
CA SER A 82 -2.93 16.97 29.30
C SER A 82 -2.25 15.92 30.17
N ILE A 83 -2.39 14.65 29.81
CA ILE A 83 -1.74 13.54 30.51
C ILE A 83 -0.29 13.40 30.02
N LEU A 84 -0.10 13.40 28.69
CA LEU A 84 1.23 13.26 28.10
C LEU A 84 2.16 14.41 28.48
N ASN A 85 1.63 15.63 28.57
CA ASN A 85 2.40 16.83 28.96
C ASN A 85 3.00 16.70 30.37
N LYS A 86 2.38 15.92 31.27
CA LYS A 86 2.96 15.61 32.59
C LYS A 86 4.30 14.85 32.49
N PHE A 87 4.51 14.09 31.39
CA PHE A 87 5.71 13.28 31.17
C PHE A 87 6.72 13.93 30.24
N VAL A 88 6.24 14.64 29.19
CA VAL A 88 7.11 15.21 28.13
C VAL A 88 7.44 16.68 28.39
N HIS A 89 6.72 17.35 29.27
CA HIS A 89 6.86 18.79 29.58
C HIS A 89 6.80 19.69 28.33
N ASP A 90 5.90 19.34 27.41
CA ASP A 90 5.65 20.06 26.15
C ASP A 90 4.17 20.42 26.06
N ASP A 91 3.86 21.71 26.22
CA ASP A 91 2.50 22.25 26.19
C ASP A 91 2.06 22.66 24.77
N SER A 92 2.84 22.29 23.73
CA SER A 92 2.48 22.60 22.36
C SER A 92 1.22 21.83 21.91
N GLU A 93 0.36 22.50 21.18
CA GLU A 93 -0.78 21.85 20.51
C GLU A 93 -0.38 21.40 19.11
N PRO A 94 -0.71 20.15 18.72
CA PRO A 94 -0.40 19.65 17.39
C PRO A 94 -1.26 20.35 16.34
N ASP A 95 -0.65 20.80 15.24
CA ASP A 95 -1.39 21.27 14.06
C ASP A 95 -2.07 20.10 13.34
N MET A 96 -3.38 20.01 13.47
CA MET A 96 -4.22 19.00 12.87
C MET A 96 -4.87 19.43 11.55
N SER A 97 -4.63 20.64 11.06
CA SER A 97 -5.33 21.23 9.90
C SER A 97 -5.29 20.35 8.65
N LYS A 98 -4.11 19.86 8.28
CA LYS A 98 -3.93 18.96 7.13
C LYS A 98 -4.56 17.59 7.35
N TRP A 99 -4.55 17.10 8.58
CA TRP A 99 -5.17 15.82 8.91
C TRP A 99 -6.70 15.90 8.85
N GLU A 100 -7.27 16.98 9.36
CA GLU A 100 -8.71 17.25 9.29
C GLU A 100 -9.18 17.44 7.85
N GLU A 101 -8.40 18.15 7.02
CA GLU A 101 -8.64 18.25 5.59
C GLU A 101 -8.64 16.88 4.92
N PHE A 102 -7.64 16.05 5.17
CA PHE A 102 -7.57 14.70 4.62
C PHE A 102 -8.75 13.84 5.07
N SER A 103 -9.10 13.87 6.38
CA SER A 103 -10.26 13.12 6.89
C SER A 103 -11.55 13.57 6.22
N ARG A 104 -11.75 14.88 6.03
CA ARG A 104 -12.88 15.44 5.29
C ARG A 104 -12.93 14.93 3.84
N LEU A 105 -11.82 15.03 3.12
CA LEU A 105 -11.72 14.55 1.73
C LEU A 105 -12.00 13.04 1.61
N ARG A 106 -11.61 12.26 2.61
CA ARG A 106 -11.89 10.80 2.65
C ARG A 106 -13.36 10.47 2.84
N ALA A 107 -14.12 11.33 3.50
CA ALA A 107 -15.55 11.16 3.73
C ALA A 107 -16.43 11.78 2.63
N GLU A 108 -15.84 12.66 1.81
CA GLU A 108 -16.56 13.42 0.78
C GLU A 108 -16.95 12.54 -0.41
N LYS A 109 -18.15 12.79 -0.96
CA LYS A 109 -18.60 12.18 -2.20
C LYS A 109 -18.32 13.13 -3.36
N PHE A 110 -17.47 12.69 -4.28
CA PHE A 110 -17.11 13.46 -5.46
C PHE A 110 -18.02 13.11 -6.65
N PRO A 111 -18.31 14.08 -7.54
CA PRO A 111 -19.21 13.86 -8.70
C PRO A 111 -18.65 12.89 -9.74
N LYS A 112 -17.30 12.80 -9.83
CA LYS A 112 -16.61 11.86 -10.72
C LYS A 112 -16.01 10.74 -9.90
N THR A 113 -16.20 9.50 -10.34
CA THR A 113 -15.59 8.29 -9.78
C THR A 113 -14.72 7.64 -10.83
N VAL A 114 -13.51 7.25 -10.44
CA VAL A 114 -12.61 6.43 -11.28
C VAL A 114 -12.65 4.98 -10.82
N ARG A 115 -12.62 4.05 -11.79
CA ARG A 115 -12.64 2.62 -11.55
C ARG A 115 -11.26 2.04 -11.77
N VAL A 116 -10.64 1.51 -10.72
CA VAL A 116 -9.30 0.92 -10.75
C VAL A 116 -9.39 -0.59 -10.63
N GLY A 117 -8.96 -1.30 -11.67
CA GLY A 117 -8.80 -2.76 -11.63
C GLY A 117 -7.56 -3.14 -10.82
N LEU A 118 -7.74 -3.87 -9.72
CA LEU A 118 -6.65 -4.45 -8.95
C LEU A 118 -6.52 -5.94 -9.31
N VAL A 119 -5.51 -6.28 -10.14
CA VAL A 119 -5.29 -7.65 -10.61
C VAL A 119 -4.51 -8.42 -9.56
N ALA A 120 -5.23 -9.12 -8.70
CA ALA A 120 -4.74 -9.69 -7.47
C ALA A 120 -4.92 -11.21 -7.40
N LYS A 121 -4.05 -11.86 -6.63
CA LYS A 121 -4.06 -13.31 -6.40
C LYS A 121 -5.02 -13.72 -5.27
N TYR A 122 -5.21 -12.84 -4.28
CA TYR A 122 -6.02 -13.10 -3.08
C TYR A 122 -7.24 -12.20 -3.08
N VAL A 123 -8.18 -12.49 -3.99
CA VAL A 123 -9.48 -11.83 -4.03
C VAL A 123 -10.33 -12.38 -2.89
N GLY A 124 -10.88 -11.51 -2.06
CA GLY A 124 -11.63 -11.89 -0.84
C GLY A 124 -10.85 -11.76 0.47
N ASN A 125 -9.53 -11.50 0.41
CA ASN A 125 -8.75 -11.08 1.57
C ASN A 125 -8.13 -9.69 1.30
N GLU A 126 -8.92 -8.65 1.54
CA GLU A 126 -8.55 -7.26 1.26
C GLU A 126 -7.33 -6.80 2.06
N ASP A 127 -7.11 -7.36 3.26
CA ASP A 127 -5.98 -7.03 4.13
C ASP A 127 -4.62 -7.32 3.48
N THR A 128 -4.56 -8.33 2.59
CA THR A 128 -3.33 -8.67 1.87
C THR A 128 -2.78 -7.48 1.06
N TYR A 129 -3.66 -6.63 0.55
CA TYR A 129 -3.31 -5.49 -0.29
C TYR A 129 -3.64 -4.14 0.35
N ILE A 130 -3.82 -4.10 1.67
CA ILE A 130 -4.27 -2.90 2.40
C ILE A 130 -3.39 -1.68 2.11
N CYS A 131 -2.06 -1.84 2.02
CA CYS A 131 -1.16 -0.73 1.71
C CYS A 131 -1.39 -0.16 0.31
N VAL A 132 -1.70 -1.02 -0.68
CA VAL A 132 -2.00 -0.60 -2.06
C VAL A 132 -3.34 0.12 -2.11
N THR A 133 -4.39 -0.49 -1.51
CA THR A 133 -5.73 0.09 -1.50
C THR A 133 -5.77 1.43 -0.75
N GLU A 134 -5.09 1.54 0.39
CA GLU A 134 -5.01 2.79 1.15
C GLU A 134 -4.18 3.86 0.43
N ALA A 135 -3.11 3.48 -0.29
CA ALA A 135 -2.37 4.42 -1.14
C ALA A 135 -3.24 4.98 -2.29
N LEU A 136 -4.04 4.11 -2.93
CA LEU A 136 -5.02 4.52 -3.96
C LEU A 136 -6.12 5.41 -3.39
N LYS A 137 -6.70 5.04 -2.26
CA LYS A 137 -7.73 5.81 -1.58
C LYS A 137 -7.23 7.19 -1.14
N ALA A 138 -5.99 7.27 -0.62
CA ALA A 138 -5.38 8.54 -0.26
C ALA A 138 -5.11 9.41 -1.49
N ALA A 139 -4.61 8.81 -2.58
CA ALA A 139 -4.42 9.51 -3.85
C ALA A 139 -5.74 10.04 -4.43
N ALA A 140 -6.83 9.26 -4.34
CA ALA A 140 -8.14 9.66 -4.81
C ALA A 140 -8.68 10.85 -3.99
N ALA A 141 -8.56 10.82 -2.67
CA ALA A 141 -8.96 11.91 -1.79
C ALA A 141 -8.25 13.23 -2.16
N TRP A 142 -6.92 13.22 -2.24
CA TRP A 142 -6.15 14.41 -2.61
C TRP A 142 -6.32 14.87 -4.06
N ASN A 143 -6.79 13.99 -4.95
CA ASN A 143 -7.20 14.35 -6.31
C ASN A 143 -8.68 14.75 -6.37
N GLU A 144 -9.42 14.74 -5.27
CA GLU A 144 -10.84 15.08 -5.21
C GLU A 144 -11.66 14.28 -6.24
N VAL A 145 -11.55 12.96 -6.18
CA VAL A 145 -12.26 12.04 -7.06
C VAL A 145 -12.68 10.80 -6.28
N GLY A 146 -13.89 10.30 -6.57
CA GLY A 146 -14.35 9.01 -6.05
C GLY A 146 -13.51 7.86 -6.60
N LEU A 147 -13.36 6.80 -5.83
CA LEU A 147 -12.62 5.60 -6.22
C LEU A 147 -13.46 4.36 -6.00
N GLU A 148 -13.58 3.57 -7.06
CA GLU A 148 -14.08 2.19 -7.02
C GLU A 148 -12.91 1.25 -7.33
N ILE A 149 -12.60 0.33 -6.40
CA ILE A 149 -11.60 -0.72 -6.64
C ILE A 149 -12.33 -1.96 -7.13
N VAL A 150 -12.06 -2.33 -8.38
CA VAL A 150 -12.59 -3.53 -9.01
C VAL A 150 -11.57 -4.65 -8.84
N TRP A 151 -11.89 -5.62 -7.99
CA TRP A 151 -11.03 -6.77 -7.74
C TRP A 151 -11.10 -7.75 -8.92
N ILE A 152 -9.95 -8.01 -9.55
CA ILE A 152 -9.83 -8.92 -10.68
C ILE A 152 -8.96 -10.10 -10.23
N ASN A 153 -9.55 -11.31 -10.22
CA ASN A 153 -8.82 -12.52 -9.90
C ASN A 153 -7.77 -12.82 -10.99
N ALA A 154 -6.50 -12.74 -10.64
CA ALA A 154 -5.40 -12.94 -11.57
C ALA A 154 -5.35 -14.36 -12.20
N GLU A 155 -5.96 -15.37 -11.58
CA GLU A 155 -6.02 -16.74 -12.10
C GLU A 155 -7.07 -16.90 -13.20
N GLU A 156 -8.10 -16.06 -13.20
CA GLU A 156 -9.25 -16.12 -14.11
C GLU A 156 -9.32 -14.90 -15.05
N ALA A 157 -8.38 -13.97 -14.91
CA ALA A 157 -8.39 -12.68 -15.60
C ALA A 157 -8.29 -12.83 -17.12
N LYS A 158 -9.39 -12.55 -17.82
CA LYS A 158 -9.50 -12.55 -19.29
C LYS A 158 -10.07 -11.26 -19.82
N ASP A 159 -10.83 -10.54 -19.02
CA ASP A 159 -11.46 -9.28 -19.39
C ASP A 159 -11.04 -8.17 -18.41
N PHE A 160 -10.52 -7.10 -18.96
CA PHE A 160 -10.08 -5.90 -18.23
C PHE A 160 -10.89 -4.67 -18.65
N SER A 161 -12.01 -4.89 -19.34
CA SER A 161 -12.91 -3.81 -19.74
C SER A 161 -13.63 -3.22 -18.53
N GLY A 162 -14.13 -2.00 -18.69
CA GLY A 162 -14.94 -1.35 -17.65
C GLY A 162 -14.12 -0.80 -16.46
N VAL A 163 -12.78 -0.71 -16.56
CA VAL A 163 -11.94 0.03 -15.63
C VAL A 163 -11.19 1.14 -16.34
N ASP A 164 -10.89 2.22 -15.61
CA ASP A 164 -10.19 3.40 -16.15
C ASP A 164 -8.67 3.20 -16.13
N GLY A 165 -8.18 2.31 -15.28
CA GLY A 165 -6.77 1.93 -15.15
C GLY A 165 -6.59 0.68 -14.33
N ILE A 166 -5.38 0.09 -14.40
CA ILE A 166 -5.06 -1.18 -13.77
C ILE A 166 -3.84 -1.02 -12.86
N VAL A 167 -3.93 -1.61 -11.67
CA VAL A 167 -2.81 -1.82 -10.76
C VAL A 167 -2.51 -3.31 -10.65
N VAL A 168 -1.26 -3.69 -10.87
CA VAL A 168 -0.78 -5.05 -10.63
C VAL A 168 0.17 -5.01 -9.44
N PRO A 169 -0.27 -5.53 -8.27
CA PRO A 169 0.52 -5.49 -7.05
C PRO A 169 1.62 -6.54 -7.03
N GLY A 170 2.52 -6.42 -6.07
CA GLY A 170 3.54 -7.41 -5.74
C GLY A 170 2.96 -8.78 -5.39
N GLY A 171 3.82 -9.78 -5.33
CA GLY A 171 3.49 -11.16 -4.98
C GLY A 171 4.65 -12.10 -5.26
N PHE A 172 4.47 -13.37 -4.93
CA PHE A 172 5.44 -14.45 -5.13
C PHE A 172 4.74 -15.69 -5.70
N GLY A 173 5.51 -16.52 -6.41
CA GLY A 173 5.07 -17.79 -6.97
C GLY A 173 4.19 -17.66 -8.22
N TYR A 174 4.03 -18.77 -8.92
CA TYR A 174 3.47 -18.86 -10.27
C TYR A 174 1.98 -18.55 -10.39
N ARG A 175 1.20 -18.84 -9.35
CA ARG A 175 -0.26 -18.71 -9.37
C ARG A 175 -0.72 -17.29 -9.75
N GLY A 176 -1.52 -17.18 -10.82
CA GLY A 176 -2.08 -15.91 -11.33
C GLY A 176 -1.10 -15.04 -12.13
N VAL A 177 0.11 -15.54 -12.45
CA VAL A 177 1.13 -14.76 -13.18
C VAL A 177 0.67 -14.47 -14.62
N GLU A 178 0.12 -15.42 -15.33
CA GLU A 178 -0.33 -15.22 -16.72
C GLU A 178 -1.46 -14.17 -16.82
N GLY A 179 -2.38 -14.14 -15.86
CA GLY A 179 -3.39 -13.06 -15.84
C GLY A 179 -2.81 -11.67 -15.55
N LYS A 180 -1.74 -11.59 -14.75
CA LYS A 180 -1.02 -10.32 -14.53
C LYS A 180 -0.24 -9.90 -15.80
N ILE A 181 0.35 -10.86 -16.54
CA ILE A 181 0.99 -10.60 -17.84
C ILE A 181 -0.06 -10.11 -18.83
N ALA A 182 -1.21 -10.79 -18.95
CA ALA A 182 -2.30 -10.38 -19.82
C ALA A 182 -2.84 -8.97 -19.49
N ALA A 183 -2.91 -8.61 -18.21
CA ALA A 183 -3.29 -7.26 -17.80
C ALA A 183 -2.28 -6.20 -18.29
N ALA A 184 -0.98 -6.48 -18.20
CA ALA A 184 0.05 -5.58 -18.71
C ALA A 184 0.01 -5.47 -20.25
N GLU A 185 -0.18 -6.58 -20.97
CA GLU A 185 -0.37 -6.60 -22.43
C GLU A 185 -1.59 -5.79 -22.87
N TYR A 186 -2.71 -5.99 -22.18
CA TYR A 186 -3.94 -5.24 -22.42
C TYR A 186 -3.71 -3.74 -22.29
N CYS A 187 -3.09 -3.30 -21.19
CA CYS A 187 -2.81 -1.90 -20.94
C CYS A 187 -1.85 -1.33 -21.99
N LEU A 188 -0.75 -2.03 -22.29
CA LEU A 188 0.27 -1.60 -23.22
C LEU A 188 -0.24 -1.49 -24.67
N SER A 189 -1.24 -2.31 -25.04
CA SER A 189 -1.79 -2.32 -26.39
C SER A 189 -2.95 -1.36 -26.59
N ARG A 190 -3.63 -0.94 -25.53
CA ARG A 190 -4.88 -0.15 -25.58
C ARG A 190 -4.79 1.22 -24.92
N ASP A 191 -3.59 1.66 -24.57
CA ASP A 191 -3.34 2.93 -23.86
C ASP A 191 -4.16 3.08 -22.55
N VAL A 192 -4.36 1.95 -21.84
CA VAL A 192 -5.02 1.94 -20.53
C VAL A 192 -3.96 2.18 -19.45
N PRO A 193 -4.14 3.17 -18.57
CA PRO A 193 -3.20 3.45 -17.49
C PRO A 193 -2.84 2.22 -16.66
N TYR A 194 -1.54 2.01 -16.45
CA TYR A 194 -0.99 0.86 -15.75
C TYR A 194 0.00 1.28 -14.66
N LEU A 195 -0.15 0.69 -13.47
CA LEU A 195 0.81 0.81 -12.37
C LEU A 195 1.24 -0.59 -11.91
N GLY A 196 2.48 -0.98 -12.19
CA GLY A 196 3.06 -2.26 -11.79
C GLY A 196 4.00 -2.14 -10.59
N LEU A 197 3.77 -2.93 -9.55
CA LEU A 197 4.54 -2.92 -8.31
C LEU A 197 5.24 -4.26 -8.11
N CYS A 198 6.55 -4.28 -7.96
CA CYS A 198 7.40 -5.45 -7.76
C CYS A 198 7.12 -6.55 -8.81
N LEU A 199 6.38 -7.62 -8.49
CA LEU A 199 5.95 -8.63 -9.46
C LEU A 199 5.16 -8.00 -10.63
N GLY A 200 4.41 -6.91 -10.38
CA GLY A 200 3.71 -6.17 -11.44
C GLY A 200 4.65 -5.56 -12.47
N MET A 201 5.83 -5.07 -12.08
CA MET A 201 6.86 -4.68 -13.03
C MET A 201 7.41 -5.88 -13.79
N GLN A 202 7.69 -6.98 -13.11
CA GLN A 202 8.23 -8.19 -13.74
C GLN A 202 7.28 -8.75 -14.80
N THR A 203 5.97 -8.79 -14.49
CA THR A 203 4.96 -9.25 -15.47
C THR A 203 4.81 -8.28 -16.65
N ALA A 204 4.96 -6.97 -16.44
CA ALA A 204 5.00 -6.01 -17.53
C ALA A 204 6.23 -6.18 -18.43
N VAL A 205 7.40 -6.48 -17.85
CA VAL A 205 8.64 -6.77 -18.60
C VAL A 205 8.49 -8.07 -19.41
N ILE A 206 7.89 -9.12 -18.84
CA ILE A 206 7.60 -10.37 -19.55
C ILE A 206 6.66 -10.10 -20.73
N ALA A 207 5.56 -9.35 -20.52
CA ALA A 207 4.64 -8.95 -21.57
C ALA A 207 5.34 -8.23 -22.73
N ALA A 208 6.17 -7.24 -22.41
CA ALA A 208 6.93 -6.50 -23.41
C ALA A 208 7.95 -7.38 -24.14
N ALA A 209 8.66 -8.27 -23.44
CA ALA A 209 9.61 -9.19 -24.07
C ALA A 209 8.91 -10.17 -25.04
N ARG A 210 7.74 -10.72 -24.66
CA ARG A 210 6.92 -11.57 -25.55
C ARG A 210 6.50 -10.79 -26.81
N LYS A 211 5.99 -9.60 -26.65
CA LYS A 211 5.63 -8.69 -27.76
C LYS A 211 6.84 -8.30 -28.61
N GLY A 212 8.03 -8.21 -28.01
CA GLY A 212 9.29 -7.91 -28.68
C GLY A 212 9.90 -9.08 -29.45
N GLY A 213 9.33 -10.29 -29.35
CA GLY A 213 9.72 -11.49 -30.11
C GLY A 213 10.30 -12.64 -29.28
N VAL A 214 10.33 -12.54 -27.95
CA VAL A 214 10.75 -13.63 -27.05
C VAL A 214 9.51 -14.36 -26.57
N ALA A 215 8.97 -15.27 -27.40
CA ALA A 215 7.68 -15.91 -27.16
C ALA A 215 7.61 -16.72 -25.84
N ASP A 216 8.72 -17.31 -25.41
CA ASP A 216 8.87 -18.09 -24.18
C ASP A 216 9.42 -17.24 -23.00
N ALA A 217 9.36 -15.91 -23.11
CA ALA A 217 9.79 -15.02 -22.02
C ALA A 217 9.05 -15.31 -20.72
N ASN A 218 9.79 -15.51 -19.63
CA ASN A 218 9.22 -15.74 -18.31
C ASN A 218 10.23 -15.40 -17.20
N SER A 219 9.83 -15.60 -15.95
CA SER A 219 10.69 -15.49 -14.79
C SER A 219 11.37 -16.84 -14.48
N GLU A 220 12.63 -16.79 -14.07
CA GLU A 220 13.34 -17.95 -13.55
C GLU A 220 12.69 -18.53 -12.28
N GLU A 221 11.95 -17.69 -11.53
CA GLU A 221 11.13 -18.11 -10.39
C GLU A 221 10.11 -19.20 -10.76
N PHE A 222 9.64 -19.19 -12.01
CA PHE A 222 8.55 -20.05 -12.49
C PHE A 222 9.01 -21.18 -13.40
N ARG A 223 10.32 -21.46 -13.42
CA ARG A 223 10.92 -22.46 -14.32
C ARG A 223 10.36 -23.87 -14.14
N GLU A 224 10.05 -24.25 -12.90
CA GLU A 224 9.53 -25.60 -12.61
C GLU A 224 8.12 -25.78 -13.18
N GLU A 225 7.28 -24.76 -13.14
CA GLU A 225 5.91 -24.83 -13.62
C GLU A 225 5.80 -24.49 -15.12
N ALA A 226 6.61 -23.54 -15.60
CA ALA A 226 6.55 -23.06 -16.97
C ALA A 226 7.40 -23.89 -17.97
N GLY A 227 8.30 -24.76 -17.49
CA GLY A 227 9.17 -25.61 -18.31
C GLY A 227 10.29 -24.80 -18.98
N LYS A 228 10.46 -24.99 -20.31
CA LYS A 228 11.50 -24.28 -21.06
C LYS A 228 11.11 -22.78 -21.20
N ILE A 229 11.96 -21.91 -20.68
CA ILE A 229 11.75 -20.46 -20.69
C ILE A 229 13.00 -19.71 -21.12
N SER A 230 12.79 -18.51 -21.67
CA SER A 230 13.81 -17.46 -21.78
C SER A 230 13.72 -16.57 -20.53
N PRO A 231 14.69 -16.60 -19.59
CA PRO A 231 14.58 -15.93 -18.30
C PRO A 231 14.82 -14.43 -18.43
N VAL A 232 13.80 -13.70 -18.85
CA VAL A 232 13.81 -12.21 -18.90
C VAL A 232 13.78 -11.58 -17.51
N ILE A 233 13.33 -12.36 -16.54
CA ILE A 233 13.46 -12.10 -15.11
C ILE A 233 14.28 -13.25 -14.53
N TYR A 234 15.35 -12.94 -13.80
CA TYR A 234 16.30 -13.93 -13.32
C TYR A 234 16.63 -13.74 -11.84
N LEU A 235 17.17 -14.79 -11.23
CA LEU A 235 17.58 -14.73 -9.83
C LEU A 235 18.82 -13.84 -9.69
N MET A 236 18.74 -12.87 -8.78
CA MET A 236 19.82 -11.93 -8.51
C MET A 236 21.10 -12.66 -8.11
N PRO A 237 22.29 -12.26 -8.58
CA PRO A 237 23.55 -12.85 -8.20
C PRO A 237 23.73 -12.92 -6.68
N GLY A 238 24.21 -14.06 -6.16
CA GLY A 238 24.40 -14.30 -4.73
C GLY A 238 23.16 -14.77 -3.96
N GLN A 239 22.02 -14.93 -4.62
CA GLN A 239 20.79 -15.48 -4.02
C GLN A 239 20.58 -16.98 -4.24
N LYS A 240 21.36 -17.59 -5.12
CA LYS A 240 21.26 -19.04 -5.42
C LYS A 240 21.50 -19.89 -4.17
N GLY A 241 20.62 -20.85 -3.91
CA GLY A 241 20.66 -21.73 -2.75
C GLY A 241 20.16 -21.10 -1.44
N LYS A 242 19.56 -19.89 -1.51
CA LYS A 242 19.03 -19.16 -0.36
C LYS A 242 17.51 -18.89 -0.48
N GLU A 243 16.84 -19.62 -1.35
CA GLU A 243 15.44 -19.38 -1.72
C GLU A 243 14.49 -19.52 -0.54
N SER A 244 14.83 -20.40 0.42
CA SER A 244 14.05 -20.65 1.65
C SER A 244 14.32 -19.66 2.78
N THR A 245 15.37 -18.82 2.68
CA THR A 245 15.75 -17.89 3.75
C THR A 245 15.26 -16.47 3.47
N GLY A 246 14.25 -16.00 4.24
CA GLY A 246 13.64 -14.67 4.08
C GLY A 246 14.61 -13.48 4.20
N GLY A 247 15.71 -13.63 4.98
CA GLY A 247 16.67 -12.56 5.27
C GLY A 247 17.69 -12.26 4.15
N THR A 248 17.70 -13.01 3.06
CA THR A 248 18.70 -12.85 1.99
C THR A 248 18.20 -12.08 0.77
N MET A 249 16.88 -11.80 0.68
CA MET A 249 16.33 -10.98 -0.38
C MET A 249 16.80 -9.52 -0.27
N ARG A 250 16.70 -8.76 -1.34
CA ARG A 250 16.86 -7.31 -1.31
C ARG A 250 15.70 -6.71 -0.52
N LEU A 251 15.94 -6.38 0.73
CA LEU A 251 14.94 -5.97 1.72
C LEU A 251 15.31 -4.62 2.33
N GLY A 252 14.37 -3.69 2.33
CA GLY A 252 14.55 -2.36 2.92
C GLY A 252 14.65 -1.25 1.87
N ASP A 253 15.16 -0.11 2.30
CA ASP A 253 15.30 1.10 1.47
C ASP A 253 16.58 1.05 0.65
N TYR A 254 16.44 1.25 -0.68
CA TYR A 254 17.55 1.31 -1.62
C TYR A 254 17.45 2.54 -2.52
N PRO A 255 18.60 3.18 -2.82
CA PRO A 255 18.64 4.31 -3.74
C PRO A 255 18.45 3.86 -5.19
N ALA A 256 17.84 4.74 -6.00
CA ALA A 256 17.72 4.59 -7.43
C ALA A 256 18.00 5.91 -8.14
N LYS A 257 18.57 5.82 -9.35
CA LYS A 257 18.79 6.93 -10.27
C LYS A 257 17.79 6.87 -11.41
N LEU A 258 17.01 7.91 -11.58
CA LEU A 258 16.02 8.04 -12.64
C LEU A 258 16.64 8.72 -13.88
N GLU A 259 16.22 8.25 -15.04
CA GLU A 259 16.60 8.88 -16.31
C GLU A 259 15.99 10.28 -16.39
N LYS A 260 16.83 11.31 -16.56
CA LYS A 260 16.44 12.73 -16.47
C LYS A 260 15.24 13.13 -17.34
N LYS A 261 15.10 12.49 -18.51
CA LYS A 261 14.03 12.79 -19.48
C LYS A 261 12.79 11.89 -19.32
N SER A 262 12.83 10.91 -18.43
CA SER A 262 11.74 9.96 -18.21
C SER A 262 10.49 10.63 -17.62
N VAL A 263 9.35 10.02 -17.86
CA VAL A 263 8.10 10.38 -17.19
C VAL A 263 8.21 10.10 -15.70
N THR A 264 8.87 9.01 -15.33
CA THR A 264 9.16 8.66 -13.93
C THR A 264 9.86 9.79 -13.20
N ALA A 265 10.95 10.35 -13.75
CA ALA A 265 11.67 11.47 -13.13
C ALA A 265 10.80 12.74 -12.98
N LYS A 266 9.90 13.00 -13.93
CA LYS A 266 8.94 14.11 -13.86
C LYS A 266 7.92 13.88 -12.75
N ILE A 267 7.42 12.66 -12.58
CA ILE A 267 6.47 12.30 -11.51
C ILE A 267 7.09 12.51 -10.13
N TYR A 268 8.33 12.07 -9.93
CA TYR A 268 9.04 12.26 -8.67
C TYR A 268 9.58 13.68 -8.46
N ASN A 269 9.68 14.46 -9.54
CA ASN A 269 10.37 15.76 -9.56
C ASN A 269 11.81 15.67 -9.01
N LYS A 270 12.48 14.56 -9.26
CA LYS A 270 13.84 14.22 -8.78
C LYS A 270 14.45 13.18 -9.70
N THR A 271 15.79 13.13 -9.71
CA THR A 271 16.56 12.10 -10.43
C THR A 271 17.24 11.10 -9.52
N GLU A 272 17.29 11.37 -8.22
CA GLU A 272 17.76 10.43 -7.20
C GLU A 272 16.69 10.28 -6.16
N ILE A 273 16.31 9.03 -5.90
CA ILE A 273 15.24 8.66 -4.99
C ILE A 273 15.65 7.45 -4.15
N VAL A 274 14.88 7.18 -3.13
CA VAL A 274 15.05 5.97 -2.29
C VAL A 274 13.70 5.28 -2.22
N GLU A 275 13.66 4.01 -2.59
CA GLU A 275 12.46 3.19 -2.53
C GLU A 275 12.64 1.93 -1.72
N ARG A 276 11.53 1.38 -1.21
CA ARG A 276 11.53 0.17 -0.39
C ARG A 276 11.39 -1.07 -1.25
N HIS A 277 12.28 -2.05 -1.07
CA HIS A 277 12.34 -3.29 -1.85
C HIS A 277 12.05 -4.51 -0.98
N ARG A 278 11.51 -5.56 -1.63
CA ARG A 278 11.33 -6.90 -1.07
C ARG A 278 11.26 -7.93 -2.20
N HIS A 279 12.41 -8.27 -2.80
CA HIS A 279 12.45 -9.21 -3.93
C HIS A 279 13.81 -9.89 -4.05
N ARG A 280 13.88 -10.95 -4.88
CA ARG A 280 15.09 -11.71 -5.23
C ARG A 280 15.35 -11.72 -6.71
N TYR A 281 14.31 -11.54 -7.53
CA TYR A 281 14.36 -11.63 -8.97
C TYR A 281 14.41 -10.24 -9.56
N GLU A 282 15.15 -10.12 -10.67
CA GLU A 282 15.48 -8.86 -11.33
C GLU A 282 15.33 -8.98 -12.84
N VAL A 283 15.22 -7.85 -13.53
CA VAL A 283 15.22 -7.79 -15.00
C VAL A 283 16.57 -8.20 -15.55
N ASN A 284 16.59 -9.19 -16.45
CA ASN A 284 17.77 -9.62 -17.14
C ASN A 284 18.10 -8.64 -18.28
N GLN A 285 19.16 -7.86 -18.10
CA GLN A 285 19.57 -6.82 -19.05
C GLN A 285 19.88 -7.35 -20.45
N LYS A 286 20.16 -8.64 -20.60
CA LYS A 286 20.38 -9.29 -21.91
C LYS A 286 19.20 -9.11 -22.85
N TYR A 287 17.99 -9.00 -22.32
CA TYR A 287 16.75 -8.89 -23.08
C TYR A 287 16.22 -7.46 -23.21
N LEU A 288 16.99 -6.44 -22.80
CA LEU A 288 16.57 -5.05 -22.94
C LEU A 288 16.25 -4.60 -24.38
N PRO A 289 16.95 -5.09 -25.42
CA PRO A 289 16.56 -4.78 -26.80
C PRO A 289 15.15 -5.24 -27.16
N GLU A 290 14.79 -6.47 -26.77
CA GLU A 290 13.49 -7.07 -27.04
C GLU A 290 12.40 -6.41 -26.18
N ILE A 291 12.68 -6.11 -24.91
CA ILE A 291 11.77 -5.37 -24.01
C ILE A 291 11.46 -3.98 -24.61
N ARG A 292 12.48 -3.29 -25.11
CA ARG A 292 12.31 -2.00 -25.79
C ARG A 292 11.49 -2.12 -27.06
N LYS A 293 11.77 -3.13 -27.90
CA LYS A 293 10.97 -3.43 -29.10
C LYS A 293 9.50 -3.71 -28.74
N GLY A 294 9.24 -4.29 -27.58
CA GLY A 294 7.91 -4.54 -27.05
C GLY A 294 7.19 -3.29 -26.52
N GLY A 295 7.90 -2.16 -26.39
CA GLY A 295 7.32 -0.86 -26.03
C GLY A 295 7.62 -0.38 -24.63
N LEU A 296 8.52 -1.02 -23.86
CA LEU A 296 8.98 -0.54 -22.56
C LEU A 296 10.42 -0.07 -22.60
N GLU A 297 10.70 1.04 -21.94
CA GLU A 297 12.03 1.56 -21.70
C GLU A 297 12.36 1.58 -20.20
N VAL A 298 13.65 1.41 -19.90
CA VAL A 298 14.13 1.57 -18.53
C VAL A 298 14.16 3.06 -18.20
N SER A 299 13.48 3.42 -17.12
CA SER A 299 13.40 4.79 -16.63
C SER A 299 14.11 5.01 -15.29
N GLY A 300 14.65 3.95 -14.67
CA GLY A 300 15.43 4.05 -13.45
C GLY A 300 16.32 2.83 -13.20
N TRP A 301 17.47 3.09 -12.59
CA TRP A 301 18.53 2.13 -12.32
C TRP A 301 18.98 2.15 -10.87
N SER A 302 19.56 1.05 -10.39
CA SER A 302 20.40 1.11 -9.19
C SER A 302 21.58 2.07 -9.40
N PRO A 303 22.17 2.66 -8.34
CA PRO A 303 23.24 3.65 -8.47
C PRO A 303 24.46 3.18 -9.27
N ASP A 304 24.73 1.87 -9.26
CA ASP A 304 25.81 1.22 -10.02
C ASP A 304 25.42 0.81 -11.45
N GLY A 305 24.16 1.06 -11.86
CA GLY A 305 23.64 0.76 -13.19
C GLY A 305 23.39 -0.73 -13.46
N LYS A 306 23.46 -1.60 -12.44
CA LYS A 306 23.36 -3.05 -12.63
C LYS A 306 21.94 -3.60 -12.54
N LEU A 307 21.03 -2.90 -11.87
CA LEU A 307 19.67 -3.36 -11.65
C LEU A 307 18.68 -2.36 -12.25
N VAL A 308 17.65 -2.90 -12.89
CA VAL A 308 16.53 -2.11 -13.42
C VAL A 308 15.52 -1.88 -12.31
N GLU A 309 15.31 -0.63 -11.94
CA GLU A 309 14.41 -0.23 -10.86
C GLU A 309 13.04 0.21 -11.34
N PHE A 310 13.01 0.84 -12.53
CA PHE A 310 11.80 1.36 -13.14
C PHE A 310 11.78 1.11 -14.64
N VAL A 311 10.56 0.85 -15.14
CA VAL A 311 10.28 0.84 -16.58
C VAL A 311 9.05 1.68 -16.87
N GLU A 312 9.00 2.29 -18.05
CA GLU A 312 7.87 3.08 -18.54
C GLU A 312 7.61 2.80 -20.02
N ALA A 313 6.40 3.07 -20.52
CA ALA A 313 6.09 3.04 -21.94
C ALA A 313 6.09 4.49 -22.48
N PRO A 314 7.07 4.88 -23.30
CA PRO A 314 7.10 6.21 -23.90
C PRO A 314 5.87 6.45 -24.78
N GLY A 315 5.25 7.62 -24.63
CA GLY A 315 4.06 8.01 -25.39
C GLY A 315 2.74 7.45 -24.88
N HIS A 316 2.77 6.50 -23.93
CA HIS A 316 1.57 6.01 -23.25
C HIS A 316 1.05 7.04 -22.23
N ARG A 317 -0.27 7.16 -22.07
CA ARG A 317 -0.86 8.10 -21.09
C ARG A 317 -0.29 7.94 -19.69
N PHE A 318 -0.17 6.72 -19.21
CA PHE A 318 0.49 6.36 -17.97
C PHE A 318 0.80 4.86 -17.98
N PHE A 319 2.04 4.50 -18.18
CA PHE A 319 2.49 3.14 -17.96
C PHE A 319 3.77 3.20 -17.14
N GLN A 320 3.65 2.96 -15.84
CA GLN A 320 4.74 3.04 -14.90
C GLN A 320 4.85 1.74 -14.13
N ALA A 321 6.05 1.21 -14.03
CA ALA A 321 6.26 0.05 -13.18
C ALA A 321 7.60 0.12 -12.46
N THR A 322 7.62 -0.35 -11.23
CA THR A 322 8.80 -0.33 -10.36
C THR A 322 9.02 -1.67 -9.69
N GLN A 323 10.31 -2.04 -9.52
CA GLN A 323 10.69 -3.23 -8.75
C GLN A 323 10.47 -3.03 -7.24
N ALA A 324 10.32 -1.80 -6.82
CA ALA A 324 10.05 -1.43 -5.44
C ALA A 324 8.58 -1.58 -5.03
N HIS A 325 8.32 -1.28 -3.75
CA HIS A 325 7.02 -1.25 -3.11
C HIS A 325 6.67 0.17 -2.63
N PRO A 326 6.29 1.09 -3.54
CA PRO A 326 5.95 2.48 -3.21
C PRO A 326 4.74 2.60 -2.27
N GLU A 327 3.87 1.59 -2.22
CA GLU A 327 2.74 1.52 -1.30
C GLU A 327 3.19 1.55 0.16
N PHE A 328 4.37 1.03 0.49
CA PHE A 328 4.92 1.08 1.85
C PHE A 328 5.47 2.46 2.24
N LYS A 329 5.67 3.35 1.28
CA LYS A 329 6.14 4.73 1.51
C LYS A 329 5.02 5.76 1.36
N SER A 330 3.83 5.35 0.93
CA SER A 330 2.65 6.20 0.89
C SER A 330 2.10 6.47 2.30
N ARG A 331 1.68 7.70 2.56
CA ARG A 331 1.10 8.14 3.84
C ARG A 331 -0.10 9.04 3.58
N PRO A 332 -1.06 9.14 4.48
CA PRO A 332 -2.24 10.00 4.33
C PRO A 332 -1.90 11.44 3.91
N LEU A 333 -0.94 12.07 4.57
CA LEU A 333 -0.52 13.44 4.30
C LEU A 333 0.67 13.56 3.32
N LYS A 334 1.24 12.44 2.89
CA LYS A 334 2.35 12.38 1.94
C LYS A 334 2.18 11.17 1.03
N VAL A 335 1.16 11.26 0.19
CA VAL A 335 0.87 10.19 -0.77
C VAL A 335 2.04 10.04 -1.74
N HIS A 336 2.37 8.80 -2.05
CA HIS A 336 3.48 8.50 -2.95
C HIS A 336 3.21 9.03 -4.36
N PRO A 337 4.20 9.65 -5.04
CA PRO A 337 4.00 10.33 -6.32
C PRO A 337 3.39 9.46 -7.43
N LEU A 338 3.77 8.18 -7.51
CA LEU A 338 3.22 7.26 -8.52
C LEU A 338 1.71 7.07 -8.37
N PHE A 339 1.20 6.91 -7.14
CA PHE A 339 -0.23 6.79 -6.88
C PHE A 339 -0.97 8.10 -7.14
N MET A 340 -0.38 9.23 -6.74
CA MET A 340 -0.94 10.56 -7.01
C MET A 340 -1.13 10.80 -8.50
N GLU A 341 -0.07 10.56 -9.28
CA GLU A 341 -0.10 10.77 -10.71
C GLU A 341 -1.01 9.79 -11.43
N PHE A 342 -1.00 8.50 -11.04
CA PHE A 342 -1.89 7.48 -11.57
C PHE A 342 -3.36 7.92 -11.47
N ILE A 343 -3.82 8.28 -10.29
CA ILE A 343 -5.21 8.74 -10.07
C ILE A 343 -5.47 10.06 -10.82
N ARG A 344 -4.48 10.97 -10.88
CA ARG A 344 -4.61 12.24 -11.61
C ARG A 344 -4.86 12.02 -13.11
N VAL A 345 -4.17 11.06 -13.70
CA VAL A 345 -4.37 10.67 -15.11
C VAL A 345 -5.75 10.08 -15.32
N LEU A 346 -6.22 9.20 -14.42
CA LEU A 346 -7.57 8.62 -14.50
C LEU A 346 -8.65 9.69 -14.37
N LYS A 347 -8.47 10.65 -13.45
CA LYS A 347 -9.41 11.77 -13.27
C LYS A 347 -9.56 12.60 -14.55
N ARG A 348 -8.49 12.82 -15.33
CA ARG A 348 -8.55 13.56 -16.59
C ARG A 348 -9.38 12.85 -17.68
N GLY A 349 -9.40 11.51 -17.64
CA GLY A 349 -10.07 10.69 -18.66
C GLY A 349 -9.25 10.56 -19.95
N LYS A 350 -9.91 10.02 -20.97
CA LYS A 350 -9.33 9.90 -22.32
C LYS A 350 -9.26 11.25 -23.01
#